data_284b8cceade9951d234b518125520742
#
_entry.id   284b8cceade9951d234b518125520742
#
_cell.length_a   1.000
_cell.length_b   1.000
_cell.length_c   1.000
_cell.angle_alpha   90.00
_cell.angle_beta   90.00
_cell.angle_gamma   90.00
#
_symmetry.space_group_name_H-M   'P 1'
#
loop_
_entity.id
_entity.type
_entity.pdbx_description
1 polymer ?
#
loop_
_entity_poly.entity_id
_entity_poly.type
_entity_poly.pdbx_seq_one_letter_code
_entity_poly.pdbx_strand_id
1 'polypeptide(L)'
;MSAKWQFTLVGLLAVLAGTALLLANRPPEAPAQVAPDVSPAVVMAAGFRDLQGGRRSLGEFQGKVVVLNFWATWCAPCREEMPAFERLQAKWKARGVQFVGVSAEEGPKVLEFAKRFGVTYPLWVGGDEVPELSRRLGNRQGVLPHTVVFDRQQAPIVERVGAYPEDSMDSLLAKLAAISIEK
;
A
#
# COMPACT_ATOMS: atom_id res chain seq x y z
N MET A 1 -34.49 21.48 -45.69
CA MET A 1 -33.33 20.91 -45.01
C MET A 1 -32.89 19.69 -45.79
N SER A 2 -31.73 19.70 -46.41
CA SER A 2 -31.30 18.65 -47.36
C SER A 2 -30.91 17.35 -46.58
N ALA A 3 -31.26 16.20 -47.16
CA ALA A 3 -30.97 14.86 -46.60
C ALA A 3 -29.50 14.67 -46.15
N LYS A 4 -28.57 15.39 -46.78
CA LYS A 4 -27.16 15.36 -46.43
C LYS A 4 -26.83 15.81 -45.00
N TRP A 5 -27.61 16.78 -44.45
CA TRP A 5 -27.44 17.26 -43.06
C TRP A 5 -27.97 16.27 -42.03
N GLN A 6 -28.94 15.46 -42.36
CA GLN A 6 -29.47 14.44 -41.46
C GLN A 6 -28.48 13.28 -41.28
N PHE A 7 -27.79 12.86 -42.34
CA PHE A 7 -26.78 11.80 -42.26
C PHE A 7 -25.53 12.24 -41.46
N THR A 8 -25.09 13.50 -41.55
CA THR A 8 -24.00 14.03 -40.78
C THR A 8 -24.32 14.13 -39.30
N LEU A 9 -25.53 14.55 -38.92
CA LEU A 9 -25.98 14.62 -37.53
C LEU A 9 -26.09 13.22 -36.87
N VAL A 10 -26.64 12.26 -37.59
CA VAL A 10 -26.76 10.86 -37.11
C VAL A 10 -25.37 10.22 -36.94
N GLY A 11 -24.44 10.46 -37.84
CA GLY A 11 -23.06 9.99 -37.73
C GLY A 11 -22.32 10.58 -36.52
N LEU A 12 -22.50 11.89 -36.27
CA LEU A 12 -21.88 12.56 -35.13
C LEU A 12 -22.41 12.04 -33.77
N LEU A 13 -23.73 11.83 -33.68
CA LEU A 13 -24.38 11.27 -32.49
C LEU A 13 -23.93 9.81 -32.24
N ALA A 14 -23.79 9.00 -33.27
CA ALA A 14 -23.26 7.63 -33.12
C ALA A 14 -21.84 7.58 -32.65
N VAL A 15 -20.96 8.48 -33.11
CA VAL A 15 -19.58 8.60 -32.63
C VAL A 15 -19.52 9.06 -31.18
N LEU A 16 -20.35 10.06 -30.80
CA LEU A 16 -20.42 10.54 -29.43
C LEU A 16 -20.95 9.48 -28.45
N ALA A 17 -21.98 8.72 -28.86
CA ALA A 17 -22.52 7.61 -28.07
C ALA A 17 -21.51 6.47 -27.94
N GLY A 18 -20.76 6.14 -28.99
CA GLY A 18 -19.73 5.13 -28.97
C GLY A 18 -18.54 5.51 -28.06
N THR A 19 -18.11 6.77 -28.10
CA THR A 19 -17.04 7.26 -27.20
C THR A 19 -17.50 7.32 -25.76
N ALA A 20 -18.73 7.72 -25.49
CA ALA A 20 -19.29 7.72 -24.13
C ALA A 20 -19.37 6.29 -23.56
N LEU A 21 -19.78 5.30 -24.36
CA LEU A 21 -19.84 3.90 -23.94
C LEU A 21 -18.44 3.30 -23.69
N LEU A 22 -17.45 3.67 -24.50
CA LEU A 22 -16.05 3.26 -24.29
C LEU A 22 -15.45 3.88 -23.03
N LEU A 23 -15.80 5.12 -22.68
CA LEU A 23 -15.37 5.79 -21.46
C LEU A 23 -16.07 5.23 -20.21
N ALA A 24 -17.35 4.88 -20.32
CA ALA A 24 -18.12 4.28 -19.23
C ALA A 24 -17.71 2.83 -18.92
N ASN A 25 -17.16 2.13 -19.90
CA ASN A 25 -16.72 0.73 -19.75
C ASN A 25 -15.21 0.58 -19.54
N ARG A 26 -14.52 1.65 -19.11
CA ARG A 26 -13.11 1.51 -18.70
C ARG A 26 -13.04 0.54 -17.52
N PRO A 27 -12.30 -0.58 -17.64
CA PRO A 27 -12.05 -1.43 -16.49
C PRO A 27 -11.37 -0.59 -15.40
N PRO A 28 -11.64 -0.88 -14.11
CA PRO A 28 -10.94 -0.21 -13.03
C PRO A 28 -9.45 -0.32 -13.29
N GLU A 29 -8.78 0.82 -13.27
CA GLU A 29 -7.34 0.91 -13.51
C GLU A 29 -6.64 -0.07 -12.56
N ALA A 30 -5.95 -1.05 -13.13
CA ALA A 30 -5.20 -2.02 -12.34
C ALA A 30 -4.23 -1.24 -11.44
N PRO A 31 -4.08 -1.62 -10.16
CA PRO A 31 -3.14 -0.96 -9.27
C PRO A 31 -1.77 -0.90 -9.94
N ALA A 32 -1.16 0.29 -9.96
CA ALA A 32 0.12 0.53 -10.59
C ALA A 32 1.11 -0.55 -10.11
N GLN A 33 1.61 -1.34 -11.05
CA GLN A 33 2.63 -2.33 -10.72
C GLN A 33 3.90 -1.59 -10.36
N VAL A 34 4.38 -1.82 -9.14
CA VAL A 34 5.64 -1.28 -8.66
C VAL A 34 6.77 -1.90 -9.49
N ALA A 35 7.47 -1.08 -10.27
CA ALA A 35 8.81 -1.41 -10.72
C ALA A 35 9.78 -0.77 -9.70
N PRO A 36 10.13 -1.44 -8.60
CA PRO A 36 11.00 -0.85 -7.59
C PRO A 36 12.40 -0.73 -8.15
N ASP A 37 13.02 0.40 -7.88
CA ASP A 37 14.44 0.67 -8.20
C ASP A 37 15.38 -0.08 -7.22
N VAL A 38 14.84 -1.14 -6.57
CA VAL A 38 15.52 -1.92 -5.54
C VAL A 38 15.09 -3.38 -5.59
N SER A 39 16.05 -4.30 -5.48
CA SER A 39 15.70 -5.73 -5.45
C SER A 39 14.96 -6.10 -4.16
N PRO A 40 14.02 -7.06 -4.21
CA PRO A 40 13.30 -7.53 -3.02
C PRO A 40 14.24 -7.96 -1.89
N ALA A 41 15.35 -8.63 -2.20
CA ALA A 41 16.32 -9.07 -1.22
C ALA A 41 16.92 -7.90 -0.40
N VAL A 42 17.20 -6.76 -1.05
CA VAL A 42 17.69 -5.55 -0.37
C VAL A 42 16.64 -4.97 0.56
N VAL A 43 15.36 -4.96 0.13
CA VAL A 43 14.25 -4.47 0.97
C VAL A 43 14.06 -5.36 2.18
N MET A 44 14.08 -6.68 1.99
CA MET A 44 13.92 -7.64 3.08
C MET A 44 15.07 -7.62 4.08
N ALA A 45 16.28 -7.29 3.64
CA ALA A 45 17.46 -7.14 4.48
C ALA A 45 17.61 -5.75 5.12
N ALA A 46 16.77 -4.78 4.74
CA ALA A 46 16.82 -3.44 5.31
C ALA A 46 16.70 -3.50 6.84
N GLY A 47 17.66 -2.86 7.53
CA GLY A 47 17.76 -2.90 8.98
C GLY A 47 16.94 -1.80 9.64
N PHE A 48 16.12 -2.18 10.59
CA PHE A 48 15.34 -1.27 11.44
C PHE A 48 15.65 -1.55 12.91
N ARG A 49 15.08 -0.73 13.80
CA ARG A 49 15.04 -1.01 15.24
C ARG A 49 13.59 -1.07 15.70
N ASP A 50 13.27 -2.03 16.55
CA ASP A 50 12.00 -1.99 17.27
C ASP A 50 12.03 -0.89 18.36
N LEU A 51 10.90 -0.69 19.01
CA LEU A 51 10.75 0.34 20.04
C LEU A 51 11.50 0.02 21.35
N GLN A 52 12.10 -1.17 21.46
CA GLN A 52 12.97 -1.61 22.55
C GLN A 52 14.47 -1.55 22.15
N GLY A 53 14.78 -1.12 20.91
CA GLY A 53 16.13 -0.98 20.39
C GLY A 53 16.69 -2.25 19.71
N GLY A 54 15.92 -3.33 19.67
CA GLY A 54 16.29 -4.57 18.99
C GLY A 54 16.38 -4.38 17.46
N ARG A 55 17.36 -5.06 16.82
CA ARG A 55 17.46 -5.06 15.36
C ARG A 55 16.34 -5.89 14.75
N ARG A 56 15.75 -5.37 13.68
CA ARG A 56 14.65 -5.99 12.94
C ARG A 56 14.87 -5.86 11.44
N SER A 57 14.27 -6.79 10.69
CA SER A 57 14.20 -6.72 9.23
C SER A 57 12.91 -7.36 8.73
N LEU A 58 12.48 -6.99 7.53
CA LEU A 58 11.27 -7.59 6.92
C LEU A 58 11.46 -9.08 6.61
N GLY A 59 12.71 -9.55 6.47
CA GLY A 59 13.04 -10.96 6.29
C GLY A 59 12.53 -11.88 7.42
N GLU A 60 12.25 -11.33 8.61
CA GLU A 60 11.62 -12.08 9.72
C GLU A 60 10.21 -12.60 9.37
N PHE A 61 9.59 -12.01 8.36
CA PHE A 61 8.24 -12.37 7.90
C PHE A 61 8.24 -13.16 6.60
N GLN A 62 9.32 -13.86 6.29
CA GLN A 62 9.38 -14.73 5.11
C GLN A 62 8.18 -15.69 5.04
N GLY A 63 7.58 -15.84 3.85
CA GLY A 63 6.40 -16.67 3.63
C GLY A 63 5.06 -16.02 4.03
N LYS A 64 5.09 -14.78 4.55
CA LYS A 64 3.88 -13.99 4.83
C LYS A 64 3.65 -12.92 3.76
N VAL A 65 2.40 -12.51 3.62
CA VAL A 65 2.06 -11.23 2.98
C VAL A 65 2.45 -10.12 3.95
N VAL A 66 3.30 -9.19 3.51
CA VAL A 66 3.76 -8.08 4.35
C VAL A 66 3.17 -6.77 3.83
N VAL A 67 2.51 -6.02 4.71
CA VAL A 67 2.05 -4.65 4.47
C VAL A 67 3.01 -3.71 5.17
N LEU A 68 3.92 -3.12 4.41
CA LEU A 68 4.89 -2.14 4.89
C LEU A 68 4.32 -0.74 4.72
N ASN A 69 4.15 -0.03 5.82
CA ASN A 69 3.63 1.33 5.85
C ASN A 69 4.69 2.31 6.35
N PHE A 70 5.01 3.30 5.52
CA PHE A 70 5.87 4.43 5.87
C PHE A 70 5.01 5.56 6.40
N TRP A 71 5.27 6.02 7.63
CA TRP A 71 4.41 6.94 8.33
C TRP A 71 5.15 7.85 9.30
N ALA A 72 4.44 8.83 9.88
CA ALA A 72 4.97 9.67 10.96
C ALA A 72 3.87 10.09 11.93
N THR A 73 4.24 10.39 13.18
CA THR A 73 3.29 10.79 14.24
C THR A 73 2.58 12.11 13.95
N TRP A 74 3.20 13.00 13.20
CA TRP A 74 2.66 14.30 12.77
C TRP A 74 1.81 14.23 11.50
N CYS A 75 1.84 13.11 10.79
CA CYS A 75 1.10 12.91 9.54
C CYS A 75 -0.38 12.61 9.84
N ALA A 76 -1.28 13.54 9.57
CA ALA A 76 -2.70 13.38 9.88
C ALA A 76 -3.34 12.17 9.16
N PRO A 77 -3.21 11.99 7.81
CA PRO A 77 -3.79 10.83 7.14
C PRO A 77 -3.17 9.51 7.60
N CYS A 78 -1.90 9.48 8.05
CA CYS A 78 -1.30 8.27 8.63
C CYS A 78 -2.04 7.86 9.91
N ARG A 79 -2.34 8.81 10.79
CA ARG A 79 -3.06 8.56 12.04
C ARG A 79 -4.50 8.08 11.81
N GLU A 80 -5.12 8.51 10.72
CA GLU A 80 -6.47 8.12 10.34
C GLU A 80 -6.54 6.67 9.83
N GLU A 81 -5.53 6.20 9.09
CA GLU A 81 -5.53 4.83 8.54
C GLU A 81 -5.06 3.76 9.55
N MET A 82 -4.20 4.10 10.52
CA MET A 82 -3.59 3.12 11.42
C MET A 82 -4.60 2.30 12.24
N PRO A 83 -5.72 2.84 12.74
CA PRO A 83 -6.76 2.03 13.40
C PRO A 83 -7.40 0.98 12.48
N ALA A 84 -7.53 1.28 11.18
CA ALA A 84 -8.00 0.31 10.19
C ALA A 84 -6.95 -0.80 9.99
N PHE A 85 -5.67 -0.45 9.93
CA PHE A 85 -4.58 -1.42 9.82
C PHE A 85 -4.50 -2.34 11.05
N GLU A 86 -4.77 -1.83 12.25
CA GLU A 86 -4.87 -2.65 13.46
C GLU A 86 -6.00 -3.69 13.36
N ARG A 87 -7.20 -3.28 12.91
CA ARG A 87 -8.31 -4.21 12.68
C ARG A 87 -7.98 -5.26 11.62
N LEU A 88 -7.37 -4.84 10.52
CA LEU A 88 -6.96 -5.73 9.43
C LEU A 88 -5.84 -6.69 9.88
N GLN A 89 -4.88 -6.22 10.70
CA GLN A 89 -3.88 -7.09 11.30
C GLN A 89 -4.53 -8.18 12.14
N ALA A 90 -5.46 -7.83 13.01
CA ALA A 90 -6.18 -8.79 13.84
C ALA A 90 -6.96 -9.81 12.99
N LYS A 91 -7.65 -9.34 11.94
CA LYS A 91 -8.43 -10.18 11.02
C LYS A 91 -7.57 -11.16 10.23
N TRP A 92 -6.42 -10.71 9.72
CA TRP A 92 -5.64 -11.45 8.72
C TRP A 92 -4.39 -12.14 9.27
N LYS A 93 -3.98 -11.88 10.53
CA LYS A 93 -2.78 -12.45 11.15
C LYS A 93 -2.73 -13.98 11.05
N ALA A 94 -3.84 -14.66 11.38
CA ALA A 94 -3.94 -16.11 11.33
C ALA A 94 -3.84 -16.69 9.89
N ARG A 95 -4.05 -15.83 8.88
CA ARG A 95 -3.92 -16.20 7.46
C ARG A 95 -2.57 -15.80 6.86
N GLY A 96 -1.59 -15.47 7.72
CA GLY A 96 -0.22 -15.18 7.30
C GLY A 96 -0.03 -13.77 6.71
N VAL A 97 -0.78 -12.79 7.18
CA VAL A 97 -0.56 -11.37 6.87
C VAL A 97 0.13 -10.69 8.05
N GLN A 98 1.08 -9.82 7.76
CA GLN A 98 1.79 -9.02 8.75
C GLN A 98 1.85 -7.56 8.32
N PHE A 99 1.31 -6.65 9.15
CA PHE A 99 1.51 -5.21 9.02
C PHE A 99 2.77 -4.79 9.76
N VAL A 100 3.50 -3.86 9.18
CA VAL A 100 4.71 -3.25 9.77
C VAL A 100 4.69 -1.77 9.44
N GLY A 101 4.70 -0.93 10.48
CA GLY A 101 4.86 0.52 10.31
C GLY A 101 6.31 0.92 10.54
N VAL A 102 6.89 1.69 9.60
CA VAL A 102 8.25 2.21 9.75
C VAL A 102 8.26 3.74 9.74
N SER A 103 9.01 4.33 10.67
CA SER A 103 9.13 5.78 10.82
C SER A 103 10.59 6.21 10.92
N ALA A 104 10.90 7.40 10.37
CA ALA A 104 12.20 8.05 10.54
C ALA A 104 12.33 8.78 11.90
N GLU A 105 11.26 8.80 12.69
CA GLU A 105 11.23 9.46 14.00
C GLU A 105 11.92 8.61 15.08
N GLU A 106 12.22 9.24 16.21
CA GLU A 106 12.84 8.56 17.35
C GLU A 106 11.87 7.58 18.04
N GLY A 107 12.41 6.46 18.52
CA GLY A 107 11.66 5.39 19.17
C GLY A 107 10.74 5.84 20.31
N PRO A 108 11.17 6.68 21.27
CA PRO A 108 10.32 7.16 22.35
C PRO A 108 9.04 7.86 21.87
N LYS A 109 9.14 8.67 20.82
CA LYS A 109 8.00 9.38 20.23
C LYS A 109 6.99 8.43 19.56
N VAL A 110 7.52 7.44 18.82
CA VAL A 110 6.70 6.39 18.18
C VAL A 110 6.05 5.51 19.25
N LEU A 111 6.75 5.18 20.34
CA LEU A 111 6.23 4.39 21.46
C LEU A 111 5.07 5.11 22.19
N GLU A 112 5.21 6.41 22.43
CA GLU A 112 4.15 7.23 23.02
C GLU A 112 2.90 7.20 22.14
N PHE A 113 3.09 7.40 20.84
CA PHE A 113 2.02 7.31 19.86
C PHE A 113 1.33 5.94 19.90
N ALA A 114 2.09 4.84 19.83
CA ALA A 114 1.56 3.48 19.82
C ALA A 114 0.66 3.23 21.06
N LYS A 115 1.13 3.64 22.25
CA LYS A 115 0.36 3.52 23.50
C LYS A 115 -0.93 4.34 23.45
N ARG A 116 -0.85 5.58 22.96
CA ARG A 116 -1.99 6.51 22.92
C ARG A 116 -3.09 6.05 21.98
N PHE A 117 -2.72 5.45 20.84
CA PHE A 117 -3.64 5.07 19.78
C PHE A 117 -3.93 3.56 19.72
N GLY A 118 -3.36 2.77 20.65
CA GLY A 118 -3.62 1.34 20.76
C GLY A 118 -3.08 0.53 19.57
N VAL A 119 -1.96 0.95 18.96
CA VAL A 119 -1.35 0.23 17.85
C VAL A 119 -0.49 -0.91 18.40
N THR A 120 -0.79 -2.16 17.99
CA THR A 120 -0.13 -3.36 18.52
C THR A 120 0.68 -4.12 17.47
N TYR A 121 0.47 -3.88 16.18
CA TYR A 121 1.34 -4.45 15.15
C TYR A 121 2.75 -3.80 15.20
N PRO A 122 3.79 -4.47 14.69
CA PRO A 122 5.17 -3.98 14.76
C PRO A 122 5.33 -2.55 14.23
N LEU A 123 5.84 -1.66 15.07
CA LEU A 123 6.28 -0.32 14.70
C LEU A 123 7.80 -0.26 14.87
N TRP A 124 8.50 0.11 13.82
CA TRP A 124 9.95 0.19 13.78
C TRP A 124 10.43 1.59 13.42
N VAL A 125 11.67 1.87 13.74
CA VAL A 125 12.33 3.14 13.46
C VAL A 125 13.65 2.91 12.73
N GLY A 126 14.05 3.83 11.85
CA GLY A 126 15.24 3.62 11.01
C GLY A 126 15.94 4.89 10.52
N GLY A 127 15.69 6.07 11.09
CA GLY A 127 16.38 7.30 10.68
C GLY A 127 16.24 7.63 9.20
N ASP A 128 17.31 8.15 8.58
CA ASP A 128 17.34 8.61 7.19
C ASP A 128 17.19 7.48 6.15
N GLU A 129 17.44 6.24 6.52
CA GLU A 129 17.24 5.09 5.64
C GLU A 129 15.77 4.85 5.31
N VAL A 130 14.85 5.26 6.19
CA VAL A 130 13.39 5.07 6.00
C VAL A 130 12.86 5.86 4.81
N PRO A 131 13.05 7.19 4.69
CA PRO A 131 12.61 7.94 3.53
C PRO A 131 13.36 7.53 2.26
N GLU A 132 14.63 7.12 2.35
CA GLU A 132 15.38 6.61 1.21
C GLU A 132 14.78 5.32 0.67
N LEU A 133 14.48 4.35 1.54
CA LEU A 133 13.84 3.10 1.15
C LEU A 133 12.45 3.36 0.55
N SER A 134 11.67 4.27 1.14
CA SER A 134 10.36 4.68 0.61
C SER A 134 10.47 5.22 -0.82
N ARG A 135 11.46 6.08 -1.11
CA ARG A 135 11.70 6.59 -2.47
C ARG A 135 12.05 5.51 -3.46
N ARG A 136 12.91 4.57 -3.08
CA ARG A 136 13.30 3.42 -3.91
C ARG A 136 12.15 2.45 -4.16
N LEU A 137 11.15 2.45 -3.29
CA LEU A 137 9.91 1.66 -3.43
C LEU A 137 8.80 2.42 -4.16
N GLY A 138 9.09 3.57 -4.79
CA GLY A 138 8.15 4.27 -5.66
C GLY A 138 7.75 5.68 -5.19
N ASN A 139 7.87 5.98 -3.90
CA ASN A 139 7.49 7.28 -3.32
C ASN A 139 8.50 8.38 -3.65
N ARG A 140 8.64 8.73 -4.90
CA ARG A 140 9.64 9.71 -5.39
C ARG A 140 9.48 11.10 -4.78
N GLN A 141 8.27 11.45 -4.37
CA GLN A 141 7.94 12.77 -3.81
C GLN A 141 8.09 12.83 -2.29
N GLY A 142 8.32 11.69 -1.60
CA GLY A 142 8.46 11.62 -0.15
C GLY A 142 7.18 11.96 0.62
N VAL A 143 6.00 11.72 0.02
CA VAL A 143 4.69 11.99 0.63
C VAL A 143 4.30 10.85 1.57
N LEU A 144 3.70 11.16 2.72
CA LEU A 144 3.18 10.20 3.68
C LEU A 144 1.64 10.24 3.76
N PRO A 145 1.01 9.11 4.06
CA PRO A 145 1.60 7.78 4.20
C PRO A 145 2.01 7.17 2.85
N HIS A 146 2.89 6.17 2.89
CA HIS A 146 3.23 5.37 1.73
C HIS A 146 3.18 3.89 2.12
N THR A 147 2.41 3.09 1.41
CA THR A 147 2.20 1.67 1.72
C THR A 147 2.64 0.80 0.55
N VAL A 148 3.43 -0.22 0.85
CA VAL A 148 3.85 -1.24 -0.11
C VAL A 148 3.43 -2.61 0.41
N VAL A 149 2.77 -3.40 -0.44
CA VAL A 149 2.36 -4.77 -0.11
C VAL A 149 3.27 -5.74 -0.84
N PHE A 150 3.84 -6.67 -0.08
CA PHE A 150 4.67 -7.76 -0.58
C PHE A 150 3.89 -9.07 -0.49
N ASP A 151 4.03 -9.90 -1.51
CA ASP A 151 3.48 -11.26 -1.49
C ASP A 151 4.31 -12.20 -0.60
N ARG A 152 3.92 -13.49 -0.56
CA ARG A 152 4.64 -14.52 0.22
C ARG A 152 6.03 -14.84 -0.33
N GLN A 153 6.29 -14.53 -1.59
CA GLN A 153 7.59 -14.66 -2.26
C GLN A 153 8.44 -13.39 -2.05
N GLN A 154 7.95 -12.44 -1.25
CA GLN A 154 8.61 -11.16 -0.96
C GLN A 154 8.74 -10.23 -2.16
N ALA A 155 7.95 -10.45 -3.22
CA ALA A 155 7.85 -9.53 -4.32
C ALA A 155 6.90 -8.38 -3.97
N PRO A 156 7.25 -7.10 -4.23
CA PRO A 156 6.33 -5.99 -4.09
C PRO A 156 5.27 -6.08 -5.20
N ILE A 157 4.01 -6.10 -4.82
CA ILE A 157 2.88 -6.31 -5.75
C ILE A 157 1.93 -5.11 -5.82
N VAL A 158 1.90 -4.28 -4.80
CA VAL A 158 1.07 -3.06 -4.75
C VAL A 158 1.84 -1.98 -4.01
N GLU A 159 1.77 -0.77 -4.55
CA GLU A 159 2.28 0.45 -3.93
C GLU A 159 1.17 1.50 -3.92
N ARG A 160 1.10 2.28 -2.85
CA ARG A 160 0.19 3.41 -2.75
C ARG A 160 0.80 4.54 -1.94
N VAL A 161 0.86 5.72 -2.54
CA VAL A 161 1.14 6.99 -1.85
C VAL A 161 -0.20 7.62 -1.44
N GLY A 162 -0.28 8.14 -0.22
CA GLY A 162 -1.52 8.60 0.41
C GLY A 162 -2.27 7.50 1.15
N ALA A 163 -3.29 7.88 1.92
CA ALA A 163 -4.06 6.96 2.77
C ALA A 163 -4.61 5.77 1.98
N TYR A 164 -4.53 4.59 2.58
CA TYR A 164 -5.05 3.35 1.99
C TYR A 164 -6.42 3.04 2.60
N PRO A 165 -7.53 3.09 1.80
CA PRO A 165 -8.86 2.79 2.31
C PRO A 165 -8.96 1.35 2.84
N GLU A 166 -9.60 1.18 4.02
CA GLU A 166 -9.71 -0.12 4.70
C GLU A 166 -10.32 -1.20 3.80
N ASP A 167 -11.46 -0.90 3.14
CA ASP A 167 -12.16 -1.87 2.28
C ASP A 167 -11.30 -2.31 1.07
N SER A 168 -10.49 -1.38 0.53
CA SER A 168 -9.59 -1.67 -0.57
C SER A 168 -8.45 -2.59 -0.12
N MET A 169 -7.86 -2.33 1.05
CA MET A 169 -6.83 -3.17 1.65
C MET A 169 -7.41 -4.54 2.02
N ASP A 170 -8.58 -4.59 2.65
CA ASP A 170 -9.25 -5.85 3.01
C ASP A 170 -9.51 -6.73 1.78
N SER A 171 -10.02 -6.14 0.71
CA SER A 171 -10.27 -6.83 -0.57
C SER A 171 -8.98 -7.37 -1.21
N LEU A 172 -7.89 -6.61 -1.14
CA LEU A 172 -6.58 -7.05 -1.62
C LEU A 172 -6.08 -8.25 -0.80
N LEU A 173 -6.12 -8.15 0.53
CA LEU A 173 -5.65 -9.20 1.44
C LEU A 173 -6.48 -10.49 1.29
N ALA A 174 -7.79 -10.37 1.04
CA ALA A 174 -8.65 -11.52 0.76
C ALA A 174 -8.19 -12.29 -0.49
N LYS A 175 -7.85 -11.59 -1.57
CA LYS A 175 -7.32 -12.18 -2.81
C LYS A 175 -5.98 -12.88 -2.57
N LEU A 176 -5.06 -12.23 -1.87
CA LEU A 176 -3.72 -12.77 -1.58
C LEU A 176 -3.77 -13.98 -0.64
N ALA A 177 -4.71 -13.99 0.31
CA ALA A 177 -4.91 -15.12 1.20
C ALA A 177 -5.55 -16.33 0.49
N ALA A 178 -6.38 -16.13 -0.54
CA ALA A 178 -7.01 -17.21 -1.31
C ALA A 178 -6.00 -17.98 -2.17
N ILE A 179 -5.03 -17.30 -2.79
CA ILE A 179 -3.99 -17.89 -3.65
C ILE A 179 -3.14 -18.95 -2.91
N SER A 180 -3.14 -18.90 -1.58
CA SER A 180 -2.31 -19.80 -0.75
C SER A 180 -2.95 -21.14 -0.41
N ILE A 181 -4.20 -21.40 -0.83
CA ILE A 181 -4.94 -22.62 -0.49
C ILE A 181 -4.78 -23.70 -1.60
N GLU A 182 -4.25 -23.30 -2.77
CA GLU A 182 -4.14 -24.18 -3.95
C GLU A 182 -2.75 -24.80 -4.16
N LYS A 183 -1.93 -24.99 -3.10
CA LYS A 183 -0.64 -25.71 -3.21
C LYS A 183 -0.57 -26.89 -2.26
#